data_8c81cb6ae0126bf9febc5af604482524
#
_entry.id   8c81cb6ae0126bf9febc5af604482524
#
_cell.length_a   1.000
_cell.length_b   1.000
_cell.length_c   1.000
_cell.angle_alpha   90.00
_cell.angle_beta   90.00
_cell.angle_gamma   90.00
#
_symmetry.space_group_name_H-M   'P 1'
#
loop_
_entity.id
_entity.type
_entity.pdbx_description
1 polymer ?
#
loop_
_entity_poly.entity_id
_entity_poly.type
_entity_poly.pdbx_seq_one_letter_code
_entity_poly.pdbx_strand_id
1 'polypeptide(L)'
;MNKTLKLLGRINLKTIYFNFKYFPFGIAIRLPVLISNNVFLYKVKGQVIINGPIKTGLIQIGYGKVSIADFKRSRAIWEVEGDVIFNGRSYIMHGCKINVMKNAQLIIGDGFNMSVECVVIAQKRIRIGKDSGISWESLVMDTDFHHIYDKTGMEFNHPKEIIIGDNVWVGCKCTILKGAVIPSGCIIAANSMVTKILIEEKSIYGGNPLRVLKSDITWKY
;
A
#
# COMPACT_ATOMS: atom_id res chain seq x y z
N MET A 1 26.59 0.23 12.79
CA MET A 1 26.73 -0.11 11.35
C MET A 1 26.15 1.05 10.54
N ASN A 2 26.94 1.65 9.64
CA ASN A 2 26.54 2.82 8.86
C ASN A 2 25.29 2.50 8.02
N LYS A 3 24.32 3.44 7.97
CA LYS A 3 23.04 3.32 7.24
C LYS A 3 23.26 2.93 5.75
N THR A 4 24.32 3.47 5.15
CA THR A 4 24.71 3.18 3.76
C THR A 4 25.15 1.72 3.57
N LEU A 5 25.97 1.17 4.47
CA LEU A 5 26.40 -0.23 4.43
C LEU A 5 25.21 -1.19 4.56
N LYS A 6 24.22 -0.84 5.39
CA LYS A 6 22.98 -1.63 5.54
C LYS A 6 22.14 -1.64 4.26
N LEU A 7 22.11 -0.53 3.52
CA LEU A 7 21.41 -0.46 2.22
C LEU A 7 22.13 -1.26 1.14
N LEU A 8 23.47 -1.17 1.06
CA LEU A 8 24.27 -1.94 0.10
C LEU A 8 24.11 -3.44 0.30
N GLY A 9 24.06 -3.92 1.54
CA GLY A 9 23.81 -5.33 1.87
C GLY A 9 22.41 -5.86 1.48
N ARG A 10 21.51 -4.98 1.04
CA ARG A 10 20.17 -5.34 0.53
C ARG A 10 20.10 -5.47 -0.99
N ILE A 11 21.18 -5.13 -1.69
CA ILE A 11 21.24 -5.27 -3.16
C ILE A 11 21.35 -6.74 -3.51
N ASN A 12 20.46 -7.20 -4.37
CA ASN A 12 20.41 -8.58 -4.85
C ASN A 12 19.89 -8.62 -6.31
N LEU A 13 19.88 -9.78 -6.94
CA LEU A 13 19.46 -9.93 -8.33
C LEU A 13 18.03 -9.44 -8.60
N LYS A 14 17.08 -9.64 -7.67
CA LYS A 14 15.71 -9.13 -7.82
C LYS A 14 15.65 -7.60 -7.79
N THR A 15 16.47 -6.97 -6.94
CA THR A 15 16.62 -5.52 -6.90
C THR A 15 17.14 -4.98 -8.24
N ILE A 16 18.19 -5.60 -8.79
CA ILE A 16 18.75 -5.21 -10.09
C ILE A 16 17.69 -5.37 -11.18
N TYR A 17 17.13 -6.59 -11.30
CA TYR A 17 16.09 -6.89 -12.30
C TYR A 17 14.93 -5.90 -12.24
N PHE A 18 14.37 -5.63 -11.05
CA PHE A 18 13.23 -4.74 -10.88
C PHE A 18 13.52 -3.31 -11.36
N ASN A 19 14.66 -2.76 -10.98
CA ASN A 19 15.02 -1.39 -11.36
C ASN A 19 15.26 -1.26 -12.87
N PHE A 20 16.00 -2.19 -13.47
CA PHE A 20 16.23 -2.16 -14.92
C PHE A 20 14.99 -2.51 -15.76
N LYS A 21 14.02 -3.21 -15.18
CA LYS A 21 12.74 -3.50 -15.82
C LYS A 21 11.83 -2.26 -15.89
N TYR A 22 11.81 -1.45 -14.83
CA TYR A 22 10.86 -0.34 -14.74
C TYR A 22 11.44 1.03 -15.08
N PHE A 23 12.74 1.23 -14.96
CA PHE A 23 13.34 2.54 -15.09
C PHE A 23 14.38 2.62 -16.21
N PRO A 24 14.53 3.80 -16.86
CA PRO A 24 15.63 4.03 -17.77
C PRO A 24 16.98 3.92 -17.04
N PHE A 25 18.05 3.62 -17.79
CA PHE A 25 19.37 3.30 -17.25
C PHE A 25 19.86 4.29 -16.18
N GLY A 26 19.78 5.60 -16.44
CA GLY A 26 20.26 6.64 -15.50
C GLY A 26 19.54 6.67 -14.15
N ILE A 27 18.30 6.14 -14.07
CA ILE A 27 17.56 5.95 -12.82
C ILE A 27 17.84 4.57 -12.24
N ALA A 28 17.82 3.53 -13.08
CA ALA A 28 17.97 2.14 -12.69
C ALA A 28 19.28 1.88 -11.92
N ILE A 29 20.41 2.45 -12.38
CA ILE A 29 21.73 2.30 -11.73
C ILE A 29 21.79 2.86 -10.31
N ARG A 30 20.87 3.81 -9.98
CA ARG A 30 20.76 4.37 -8.62
C ARG A 30 19.99 3.47 -7.67
N LEU A 31 19.41 2.38 -8.16
CA LEU A 31 18.64 1.38 -7.40
C LEU A 31 17.63 2.02 -6.44
N PRO A 32 16.71 2.87 -6.92
CA PRO A 32 15.74 3.53 -6.05
C PRO A 32 14.81 2.55 -5.32
N VAL A 33 14.54 1.39 -5.88
CA VAL A 33 13.72 0.36 -5.27
C VAL A 33 14.57 -0.81 -4.83
N LEU A 34 14.59 -1.12 -3.54
CA LEU A 34 15.19 -2.33 -3.00
C LEU A 34 14.12 -3.41 -2.82
N ILE A 35 14.37 -4.59 -3.38
CA ILE A 35 13.48 -5.75 -3.32
C ILE A 35 14.13 -6.84 -2.47
N SER A 36 13.45 -7.30 -1.43
CA SER A 36 13.93 -8.44 -0.64
C SER A 36 13.92 -9.74 -1.46
N ASN A 37 14.87 -10.63 -1.18
CA ASN A 37 14.90 -11.96 -1.78
C ASN A 37 13.61 -12.76 -1.58
N ASN A 38 12.87 -12.45 -0.51
CA ASN A 38 11.59 -13.11 -0.18
C ASN A 38 10.37 -12.50 -0.89
N VAL A 39 10.55 -11.57 -1.83
CA VAL A 39 9.46 -11.07 -2.67
C VAL A 39 9.29 -11.99 -3.88
N PHE A 40 8.06 -12.44 -4.10
CA PHE A 40 7.69 -13.14 -5.33
C PHE A 40 7.22 -12.10 -6.36
N LEU A 41 8.02 -11.90 -7.40
CA LEU A 41 7.70 -11.05 -8.55
C LEU A 41 6.82 -11.83 -9.51
N TYR A 42 5.51 -11.90 -9.22
CA TYR A 42 4.55 -12.73 -9.98
C TYR A 42 4.24 -12.11 -11.34
N LYS A 43 3.86 -10.82 -11.36
CA LYS A 43 3.70 -10.06 -12.61
C LYS A 43 4.46 -8.73 -12.48
N VAL A 44 5.32 -8.47 -13.47
CA VAL A 44 6.17 -7.29 -13.54
C VAL A 44 5.90 -6.60 -14.88
N LYS A 45 4.66 -6.10 -15.03
CA LYS A 45 4.15 -5.37 -16.19
C LYS A 45 3.77 -3.95 -15.75
N GLY A 46 3.01 -3.23 -16.60
CA GLY A 46 2.56 -1.87 -16.28
C GLY A 46 3.73 -0.90 -16.06
N GLN A 47 3.52 0.10 -15.23
CA GLN A 47 4.50 1.15 -14.96
C GLN A 47 4.75 1.33 -13.45
N VAL A 48 5.98 1.67 -13.10
CA VAL A 48 6.35 2.18 -11.79
C VAL A 48 6.94 3.57 -11.99
N ILE A 49 6.30 4.56 -11.38
CA ILE A 49 6.67 5.96 -11.48
C ILE A 49 7.12 6.45 -10.11
N ILE A 50 8.24 7.18 -10.07
CA ILE A 50 8.74 7.81 -8.84
C ILE A 50 8.77 9.31 -9.07
N ASN A 51 7.96 10.03 -8.32
CA ASN A 51 7.97 11.49 -8.33
C ASN A 51 8.91 12.02 -7.23
N GLY A 52 9.80 12.95 -7.62
CA GLY A 52 10.74 13.57 -6.71
C GLY A 52 12.18 13.04 -6.81
N PRO A 53 13.05 13.42 -5.89
CA PRO A 53 14.49 13.11 -5.95
C PRO A 53 14.76 11.60 -5.82
N ILE A 54 15.48 11.04 -6.80
CA ILE A 54 15.88 9.64 -6.83
C ILE A 54 17.07 9.39 -5.90
N LYS A 55 16.88 8.48 -4.92
CA LYS A 55 17.92 8.03 -3.99
C LYS A 55 17.91 6.51 -3.88
N THR A 56 19.05 5.91 -3.69
CA THR A 56 19.18 4.45 -3.46
C THR A 56 18.32 4.02 -2.27
N GLY A 57 17.44 3.02 -2.49
CA GLY A 57 16.57 2.48 -1.45
C GLY A 57 15.50 3.46 -0.95
N LEU A 58 15.09 4.41 -1.78
CA LEU A 58 13.96 5.30 -1.51
C LEU A 58 12.70 4.50 -1.21
N ILE A 59 12.49 3.45 -1.98
CA ILE A 59 11.40 2.49 -1.81
C ILE A 59 12.00 1.15 -1.40
N GLN A 60 11.40 0.50 -0.39
CA GLN A 60 11.87 -0.79 0.09
C GLN A 60 10.68 -1.74 0.20
N ILE A 61 10.76 -2.91 -0.45
CA ILE A 61 9.68 -3.89 -0.53
C ILE A 61 10.16 -5.24 0.02
N GLY A 62 9.38 -5.81 0.94
CA GLY A 62 9.61 -7.12 1.52
C GLY A 62 10.64 -7.13 2.66
N TYR A 63 11.06 -5.97 3.16
CA TYR A 63 11.95 -5.84 4.31
C TYR A 63 11.14 -5.50 5.57
N GLY A 64 11.81 -5.61 6.72
CA GLY A 64 11.21 -5.34 8.02
C GLY A 64 10.75 -6.61 8.71
N LYS A 65 10.80 -6.59 10.04
CA LYS A 65 10.42 -7.71 10.90
C LYS A 65 9.53 -7.19 12.00
N VAL A 66 8.42 -7.87 12.20
CA VAL A 66 7.53 -7.71 13.36
C VAL A 66 7.38 -9.11 13.95
N SER A 67 7.48 -9.23 15.26
CA SER A 67 7.57 -10.52 15.98
C SER A 67 6.43 -11.51 15.71
N ILE A 68 5.30 -11.03 15.19
CA ILE A 68 4.12 -11.84 14.86
C ILE A 68 4.16 -12.49 13.48
N ALA A 69 5.13 -12.14 12.63
CA ALA A 69 5.20 -12.63 11.25
C ALA A 69 6.17 -13.81 11.10
N ASP A 70 5.76 -14.84 10.37
CA ASP A 70 6.62 -15.96 10.00
C ASP A 70 7.44 -15.64 8.75
N PHE A 71 8.66 -15.13 8.97
CA PHE A 71 9.56 -14.73 7.88
C PHE A 71 10.10 -15.90 7.03
N LYS A 72 9.91 -17.14 7.45
CA LYS A 72 10.34 -18.31 6.70
C LYS A 72 9.29 -18.81 5.73
N ARG A 73 8.03 -18.68 6.08
CA ARG A 73 6.91 -19.30 5.34
C ARG A 73 6.12 -18.31 4.50
N SER A 74 6.00 -17.06 4.92
CA SER A 74 5.26 -16.08 4.13
C SER A 74 6.17 -15.30 3.17
N ARG A 75 5.63 -14.91 2.03
CA ARG A 75 6.31 -14.12 1.01
C ARG A 75 5.51 -12.87 0.68
N ALA A 76 6.21 -11.76 0.46
CA ALA A 76 5.60 -10.63 -0.20
C ALA A 76 5.36 -10.97 -1.69
N ILE A 77 4.28 -10.42 -2.27
CA ILE A 77 3.91 -10.63 -3.67
C ILE A 77 3.81 -9.28 -4.38
N TRP A 78 4.45 -9.22 -5.55
CA TRP A 78 4.30 -8.11 -6.48
C TRP A 78 3.62 -8.62 -7.75
N GLU A 79 2.35 -8.21 -7.93
CA GLU A 79 1.53 -8.53 -9.09
C GLU A 79 1.00 -7.23 -9.68
N VAL A 80 1.73 -6.65 -10.63
CA VAL A 80 1.41 -5.34 -11.19
C VAL A 80 1.31 -5.43 -12.70
N GLU A 81 0.14 -5.04 -13.22
CA GLU A 81 -0.16 -4.88 -14.64
C GLU A 81 -0.59 -3.45 -14.98
N GLY A 82 -1.03 -2.67 -14.00
CA GLY A 82 -1.37 -1.25 -14.07
C GLY A 82 -0.21 -0.36 -13.60
N ASP A 83 -0.55 0.81 -13.07
CA ASP A 83 0.42 1.82 -12.68
C ASP A 83 0.59 1.89 -11.15
N VAL A 84 1.84 1.92 -10.69
CA VAL A 84 2.18 2.22 -9.30
C VAL A 84 2.98 3.51 -9.25
N ILE A 85 2.47 4.52 -8.56
CA ILE A 85 3.06 5.84 -8.47
C ILE A 85 3.50 6.10 -7.03
N PHE A 86 4.80 6.27 -6.83
CA PHE A 86 5.39 6.64 -5.55
C PHE A 86 5.74 8.13 -5.54
N ASN A 87 5.12 8.89 -4.65
CA ASN A 87 5.40 10.31 -4.49
C ASN A 87 6.51 10.59 -3.45
N GLY A 88 7.37 9.61 -3.20
CA GLY A 88 8.49 9.72 -2.29
C GLY A 88 8.86 8.42 -1.61
N ARG A 89 9.37 8.51 -0.38
CA ARG A 89 9.82 7.36 0.41
C ARG A 89 8.67 6.44 0.77
N SER A 90 8.86 5.13 0.55
CA SER A 90 7.86 4.13 0.91
C SER A 90 8.52 2.87 1.47
N TYR A 91 7.91 2.31 2.49
CA TYR A 91 8.36 1.10 3.14
C TYR A 91 7.23 0.08 3.20
N ILE A 92 7.32 -0.96 2.37
CA ILE A 92 6.35 -2.06 2.29
C ILE A 92 7.02 -3.29 2.88
N MET A 93 6.51 -3.73 4.03
CA MET A 93 7.19 -4.76 4.81
C MET A 93 6.98 -6.17 4.26
N HIS A 94 7.56 -7.14 4.97
CA HIS A 94 7.51 -8.55 4.69
C HIS A 94 6.07 -9.09 4.61
N GLY A 95 5.83 -10.05 3.72
CA GLY A 95 4.51 -10.70 3.58
C GLY A 95 3.43 -9.88 2.89
N CYS A 96 3.68 -8.58 2.63
CA CYS A 96 2.71 -7.71 1.96
C CYS A 96 2.44 -8.15 0.51
N LYS A 97 1.19 -8.04 0.09
CA LYS A 97 0.75 -8.39 -1.26
C LYS A 97 0.22 -7.14 -1.96
N ILE A 98 0.84 -6.80 -3.08
CA ILE A 98 0.43 -5.68 -3.94
C ILE A 98 -0.08 -6.27 -5.24
N ASN A 99 -1.37 -6.07 -5.52
CA ASN A 99 -1.99 -6.40 -6.80
C ASN A 99 -2.54 -5.12 -7.41
N VAL A 100 -2.06 -4.78 -8.61
CA VAL A 100 -2.58 -3.65 -9.40
C VAL A 100 -2.94 -4.19 -10.78
N MET A 101 -4.24 -4.28 -11.03
CA MET A 101 -4.77 -4.86 -12.26
C MET A 101 -4.51 -3.94 -13.46
N LYS A 102 -4.67 -4.48 -14.67
CA LYS A 102 -4.53 -3.72 -15.92
C LYS A 102 -5.45 -2.48 -15.88
N ASN A 103 -4.91 -1.33 -16.29
CA ASN A 103 -5.60 -0.02 -16.27
C ASN A 103 -5.93 0.54 -14.88
N ALA A 104 -5.53 -0.14 -13.81
CA ALA A 104 -5.69 0.35 -12.44
C ALA A 104 -4.50 1.21 -12.01
N GLN A 105 -4.70 2.01 -10.96
CA GLN A 105 -3.66 2.85 -10.38
C GLN A 105 -3.57 2.69 -8.87
N LEU A 106 -2.34 2.54 -8.37
CA LEU A 106 -2.01 2.66 -6.95
C LEU A 106 -1.08 3.86 -6.76
N ILE A 107 -1.56 4.89 -6.05
CA ILE A 107 -0.81 6.13 -5.81
C ILE A 107 -0.46 6.20 -4.33
N ILE A 108 0.82 6.32 -4.03
CA ILE A 108 1.37 6.27 -2.67
C ILE A 108 2.11 7.57 -2.36
N GLY A 109 1.71 8.26 -1.29
CA GLY A 109 2.32 9.48 -0.79
C GLY A 109 3.71 9.26 -0.17
N ASP A 110 4.46 10.34 0.01
CA ASP A 110 5.76 10.29 0.69
C ASP A 110 5.59 9.87 2.16
N GLY A 111 6.57 9.15 2.69
CA GLY A 111 6.57 8.70 4.08
C GLY A 111 5.68 7.49 4.38
N PHE A 112 5.10 6.87 3.37
CA PHE A 112 4.20 5.73 3.56
C PHE A 112 4.88 4.52 4.18
N ASN A 113 4.19 3.89 5.12
CA ASN A 113 4.62 2.66 5.78
C ASN A 113 3.49 1.61 5.78
N MET A 114 3.76 0.45 5.20
CA MET A 114 2.86 -0.70 5.19
C MET A 114 3.50 -1.84 5.96
N SER A 115 2.92 -2.17 7.10
CA SER A 115 3.42 -3.22 8.00
C SER A 115 3.21 -4.61 7.40
N VAL A 116 3.64 -5.65 8.12
CA VAL A 116 3.68 -7.02 7.61
C VAL A 116 2.30 -7.59 7.26
N GLU A 117 2.26 -8.50 6.27
CA GLU A 117 1.09 -9.29 5.86
C GLU A 117 -0.12 -8.47 5.39
N CYS A 118 0.05 -7.19 5.08
CA CYS A 118 -1.03 -6.40 4.51
C CYS A 118 -1.27 -6.72 3.03
N VAL A 119 -2.47 -6.45 2.56
CA VAL A 119 -2.88 -6.69 1.17
C VAL A 119 -3.46 -5.42 0.57
N VAL A 120 -2.99 -5.03 -0.60
CA VAL A 120 -3.56 -3.94 -1.41
C VAL A 120 -3.93 -4.49 -2.77
N ILE A 121 -5.19 -4.33 -3.17
CA ILE A 121 -5.73 -4.79 -4.45
C ILE A 121 -6.43 -3.63 -5.15
N ALA A 122 -5.88 -3.19 -6.27
CA ALA A 122 -6.44 -2.12 -7.07
C ALA A 122 -6.93 -2.66 -8.43
N GLN A 123 -8.23 -2.53 -8.68
CA GLN A 123 -8.85 -2.77 -9.99
C GLN A 123 -9.21 -1.46 -10.68
N LYS A 124 -9.41 -0.38 -9.95
CA LYS A 124 -9.69 0.96 -10.45
C LYS A 124 -8.63 1.95 -9.99
N ARG A 125 -8.69 2.38 -8.74
CA ARG A 125 -7.72 3.33 -8.18
C ARG A 125 -7.72 3.31 -6.65
N ILE A 126 -6.52 3.26 -6.09
CA ILE A 126 -6.31 3.46 -4.65
C ILE A 126 -5.31 4.61 -4.49
N ARG A 127 -5.67 5.63 -3.71
CA ARG A 127 -4.79 6.73 -3.33
C ARG A 127 -4.55 6.73 -1.83
N ILE A 128 -3.28 6.80 -1.45
CA ILE A 128 -2.83 6.87 -0.06
C ILE A 128 -1.98 8.13 0.09
N GLY A 129 -2.36 9.00 1.02
CA GLY A 129 -1.69 10.26 1.30
C GLY A 129 -0.32 10.10 1.96
N LYS A 130 0.37 11.23 2.12
CA LYS A 130 1.70 11.29 2.74
C LYS A 130 1.64 10.95 4.22
N ASP A 131 2.76 10.45 4.76
CA ASP A 131 2.95 10.13 6.17
C ASP A 131 1.85 9.21 6.74
N SER A 132 1.23 8.38 5.88
CA SER A 132 0.18 7.45 6.28
C SER A 132 0.74 6.06 6.48
N GLY A 133 0.11 5.29 7.38
CA GLY A 133 0.53 3.95 7.73
C GLY A 133 -0.60 2.95 7.80
N ILE A 134 -0.31 1.72 7.34
CA ILE A 134 -1.22 0.58 7.44
C ILE A 134 -0.56 -0.48 8.32
N SER A 135 -1.19 -0.81 9.44
CA SER A 135 -0.71 -1.83 10.36
C SER A 135 -1.00 -3.23 9.85
N TRP A 136 -0.35 -4.21 10.43
CA TRP A 136 -0.30 -5.61 9.98
C TRP A 136 -1.66 -6.26 9.73
N GLU A 137 -1.68 -7.20 8.79
CA GLU A 137 -2.83 -8.02 8.41
C GLU A 137 -4.06 -7.22 7.93
N SER A 138 -3.89 -5.99 7.47
CA SER A 138 -4.98 -5.17 6.95
C SER A 138 -5.16 -5.35 5.44
N LEU A 139 -6.41 -5.22 4.97
CA LEU A 139 -6.81 -5.31 3.57
C LEU A 139 -7.31 -3.97 3.06
N VAL A 140 -6.82 -3.54 1.90
CA VAL A 140 -7.36 -2.39 1.14
C VAL A 140 -7.70 -2.89 -0.26
N MET A 141 -9.00 -2.86 -0.63
CA MET A 141 -9.47 -3.46 -1.87
C MET A 141 -10.61 -2.63 -2.49
N ASP A 142 -10.42 -2.16 -3.72
CA ASP A 142 -11.39 -1.31 -4.42
C ASP A 142 -12.36 -2.07 -5.33
N THR A 143 -12.43 -3.39 -5.20
CA THR A 143 -13.19 -4.31 -6.04
C THR A 143 -13.75 -5.47 -5.23
N ASP A 144 -14.80 -6.10 -5.74
CA ASP A 144 -15.32 -7.40 -5.25
C ASP A 144 -14.92 -8.55 -6.19
N PHE A 145 -14.22 -8.29 -7.30
CA PHE A 145 -13.91 -9.24 -8.40
C PHE A 145 -15.10 -9.84 -9.13
N HIS A 146 -16.30 -9.76 -8.60
CA HIS A 146 -17.50 -10.37 -9.15
C HIS A 146 -18.43 -9.30 -9.70
N HIS A 147 -19.23 -9.67 -10.70
CA HIS A 147 -20.27 -8.82 -11.25
C HIS A 147 -21.61 -9.20 -10.61
N ILE A 148 -22.30 -8.23 -10.01
CA ILE A 148 -23.60 -8.41 -9.40
C ILE A 148 -24.62 -7.58 -10.17
N TYR A 149 -25.71 -8.22 -10.56
CA TYR A 149 -26.76 -7.62 -11.36
C TYR A 149 -28.06 -7.53 -10.57
N ASP A 150 -28.81 -6.47 -10.77
CA ASP A 150 -30.15 -6.35 -10.23
C ASP A 150 -31.18 -7.15 -11.07
N LYS A 151 -32.46 -7.09 -10.66
CA LYS A 151 -33.55 -7.78 -11.37
C LYS A 151 -33.81 -7.28 -12.79
N THR A 152 -33.25 -6.14 -13.18
CA THR A 152 -33.34 -5.59 -14.53
C THR A 152 -32.15 -5.98 -15.41
N GLY A 153 -31.16 -6.70 -14.86
CA GLY A 153 -29.92 -7.07 -15.53
C GLY A 153 -28.88 -5.95 -15.51
N MET A 154 -29.07 -4.90 -14.72
CA MET A 154 -28.10 -3.82 -14.59
C MET A 154 -27.06 -4.16 -13.52
N GLU A 155 -25.78 -4.08 -13.87
CA GLU A 155 -24.67 -4.25 -12.92
C GLU A 155 -24.59 -3.03 -11.97
N PHE A 156 -24.47 -3.25 -10.68
CA PHE A 156 -24.47 -2.19 -9.68
C PHE A 156 -23.24 -2.19 -8.75
N ASN A 157 -22.40 -3.21 -8.77
CA ASN A 157 -21.28 -3.34 -7.83
C ASN A 157 -19.91 -3.02 -8.42
N HIS A 158 -19.83 -2.10 -9.36
CA HIS A 158 -18.58 -1.70 -10.00
C HIS A 158 -17.47 -1.31 -9.00
N PRO A 159 -16.20 -1.50 -9.37
CA PRO A 159 -15.06 -1.01 -8.61
C PRO A 159 -15.17 0.50 -8.34
N LYS A 160 -14.89 0.93 -7.10
CA LYS A 160 -14.95 2.33 -6.68
C LYS A 160 -13.64 2.74 -6.03
N GLU A 161 -13.12 3.89 -6.44
CA GLU A 161 -11.88 4.45 -5.88
C GLU A 161 -11.88 4.46 -4.35
N ILE A 162 -10.70 4.17 -3.77
CA ILE A 162 -10.43 4.36 -2.34
C ILE A 162 -9.48 5.54 -2.19
N ILE A 163 -9.79 6.43 -1.23
CA ILE A 163 -8.96 7.57 -0.89
C ILE A 163 -8.63 7.50 0.60
N ILE A 164 -7.35 7.40 0.91
CA ILE A 164 -6.81 7.54 2.27
C ILE A 164 -6.03 8.86 2.29
N GLY A 165 -6.42 9.79 3.15
CA GLY A 165 -5.82 11.11 3.28
C GLY A 165 -4.39 11.09 3.82
N ASP A 166 -3.85 12.27 4.07
CA ASP A 166 -2.54 12.44 4.67
C ASP A 166 -2.55 12.13 6.16
N ASN A 167 -1.43 11.63 6.68
CA ASN A 167 -1.26 11.34 8.11
C ASN A 167 -2.41 10.48 8.68
N VAL A 168 -2.79 9.42 7.96
CA VAL A 168 -3.80 8.45 8.39
C VAL A 168 -3.11 7.21 8.95
N TRP A 169 -3.54 6.76 10.12
CA TRP A 169 -3.13 5.49 10.67
C TRP A 169 -4.27 4.47 10.61
N VAL A 170 -4.08 3.44 9.80
CA VAL A 170 -4.97 2.28 9.77
C VAL A 170 -4.42 1.23 10.74
N GLY A 171 -5.18 0.92 11.77
CA GLY A 171 -4.88 -0.11 12.76
C GLY A 171 -4.76 -1.50 12.15
N CYS A 172 -4.32 -2.47 12.94
CA CYS A 172 -4.16 -3.84 12.44
C CYS A 172 -5.51 -4.53 12.16
N LYS A 173 -5.48 -5.48 11.22
CA LYS A 173 -6.65 -6.29 10.83
C LYS A 173 -7.85 -5.46 10.37
N CYS A 174 -7.60 -4.26 9.86
CA CYS A 174 -8.64 -3.44 9.27
C CYS A 174 -8.96 -3.86 7.85
N THR A 175 -10.20 -3.63 7.43
CA THR A 175 -10.68 -3.87 6.06
C THR A 175 -11.19 -2.56 5.47
N ILE A 176 -10.53 -2.06 4.42
CA ILE A 176 -10.91 -0.85 3.70
C ILE A 176 -11.42 -1.27 2.32
N LEU A 177 -12.70 -1.05 2.06
CA LEU A 177 -13.33 -1.51 0.84
C LEU A 177 -13.66 -0.37 -0.12
N LYS A 178 -14.04 -0.75 -1.33
CA LYS A 178 -14.36 0.14 -2.44
C LYS A 178 -15.28 1.30 -2.04
N GLY A 179 -14.95 2.49 -2.51
CA GLY A 179 -15.69 3.73 -2.22
C GLY A 179 -15.39 4.34 -0.84
N ALA A 180 -14.48 3.75 -0.06
CA ALA A 180 -14.06 4.35 1.20
C ALA A 180 -13.25 5.63 0.96
N VAL A 181 -13.56 6.67 1.73
CA VAL A 181 -12.77 7.90 1.82
C VAL A 181 -12.46 8.13 3.29
N ILE A 182 -11.18 8.18 3.62
CA ILE A 182 -10.70 8.45 4.99
C ILE A 182 -10.01 9.81 4.98
N PRO A 183 -10.55 10.82 5.69
CA PRO A 183 -9.96 12.15 5.75
C PRO A 183 -8.58 12.16 6.43
N SER A 184 -7.85 13.26 6.23
CA SER A 184 -6.51 13.42 6.79
C SER A 184 -6.51 13.45 8.33
N GLY A 185 -5.41 12.97 8.92
CA GLY A 185 -5.19 12.98 10.36
C GLY A 185 -6.00 11.94 11.14
N CYS A 186 -6.75 11.05 10.46
CA CYS A 186 -7.60 10.07 11.11
C CYS A 186 -6.84 8.82 11.56
N ILE A 187 -7.42 8.15 12.55
CA ILE A 187 -7.04 6.81 12.99
C ILE A 187 -8.23 5.88 12.75
N ILE A 188 -7.98 4.75 12.09
CA ILE A 188 -8.93 3.64 12.02
C ILE A 188 -8.48 2.62 13.06
N ALA A 189 -9.27 2.43 14.11
CA ALA A 189 -8.97 1.50 15.20
C ALA A 189 -8.87 0.06 14.67
N ALA A 190 -8.07 -0.77 15.34
CA ALA A 190 -7.86 -2.16 14.94
C ALA A 190 -9.18 -2.91 14.73
N ASN A 191 -9.17 -3.87 13.80
CA ASN A 191 -10.32 -4.75 13.48
C ASN A 191 -11.59 -4.00 13.04
N SER A 192 -11.42 -2.86 12.37
CA SER A 192 -12.52 -2.04 11.87
C SER A 192 -12.74 -2.22 10.36
N MET A 193 -14.00 -1.97 9.92
CA MET A 193 -14.36 -2.04 8.50
C MET A 193 -14.81 -0.68 7.99
N VAL A 194 -14.14 -0.17 6.95
CA VAL A 194 -14.49 1.09 6.29
C VAL A 194 -15.04 0.79 4.90
N THR A 195 -16.34 1.12 4.69
CA THR A 195 -17.07 0.87 3.43
C THR A 195 -17.74 2.12 2.88
N LYS A 196 -17.45 3.30 3.48
CA LYS A 196 -18.13 4.55 3.19
C LYS A 196 -17.19 5.75 3.28
N ILE A 197 -17.69 6.89 2.84
CA ILE A 197 -17.02 8.17 3.00
C ILE A 197 -17.13 8.60 4.48
N LEU A 198 -15.98 8.87 5.10
CA LEU A 198 -15.90 9.47 6.43
C LEU A 198 -15.78 10.99 6.27
N ILE A 199 -16.32 11.75 7.21
CA ILE A 199 -16.46 13.20 7.07
C ILE A 199 -15.51 13.94 7.98
N GLU A 200 -15.36 13.49 9.24
CA GLU A 200 -14.58 14.21 10.24
C GLU A 200 -13.09 13.91 10.09
N GLU A 201 -12.28 14.93 9.86
CA GLU A 201 -10.84 14.85 9.92
C GLU A 201 -10.36 14.69 11.37
N LYS A 202 -9.09 14.31 11.55
CA LYS A 202 -8.41 14.22 12.86
C LYS A 202 -9.26 13.49 13.92
N SER A 203 -9.88 12.40 13.52
CA SER A 203 -10.79 11.63 14.35
C SER A 203 -10.42 10.17 14.40
N ILE A 204 -10.76 9.50 15.49
CA ILE A 204 -10.64 8.05 15.64
C ILE A 204 -11.98 7.43 15.23
N TYR A 205 -11.94 6.57 14.25
CA TYR A 205 -13.06 5.73 13.84
C TYR A 205 -12.80 4.28 14.23
N GLY A 206 -13.82 3.56 14.63
CA GLY A 206 -13.66 2.16 15.01
C GLY A 206 -14.93 1.34 14.96
N GLY A 207 -14.74 0.03 14.87
CA GLY A 207 -15.80 -0.97 14.96
C GLY A 207 -16.40 -1.42 13.62
N ASN A 208 -17.36 -2.36 13.73
CA ASN A 208 -18.23 -2.81 12.66
C ASN A 208 -19.63 -3.04 13.26
N PRO A 209 -20.58 -2.12 13.02
CA PRO A 209 -20.52 -0.95 12.15
C PRO A 209 -19.57 0.15 12.65
N LEU A 210 -18.92 0.85 11.69
CA LEU A 210 -17.95 1.89 11.97
C LEU A 210 -18.60 3.13 12.59
N ARG A 211 -18.02 3.64 13.68
CA ARG A 211 -18.45 4.83 14.41
C ARG A 211 -17.28 5.75 14.72
N VAL A 212 -17.56 7.04 14.94
CA VAL A 212 -16.59 7.97 15.55
C VAL A 212 -16.44 7.59 17.02
N LEU A 213 -15.20 7.37 17.47
CA LEU A 213 -14.87 7.09 18.85
C LEU A 213 -14.36 8.33 19.58
N LYS A 214 -13.64 9.20 18.86
CA LYS A 214 -13.10 10.45 19.41
C LYS A 214 -12.76 11.40 18.26
N SER A 215 -13.09 12.67 18.40
CA SER A 215 -12.72 13.75 17.49
C SER A 215 -11.58 14.60 18.05
N ASP A 216 -11.06 15.52 17.24
CA ASP A 216 -10.00 16.48 17.59
C ASP A 216 -8.72 15.84 18.14
N ILE A 217 -8.23 14.80 17.47
CA ILE A 217 -6.99 14.13 17.85
C ILE A 217 -5.81 14.55 16.96
N THR A 218 -4.62 14.36 17.47
CA THR A 218 -3.38 14.32 16.71
C THR A 218 -2.61 13.06 17.05
N TRP A 219 -1.91 12.52 16.08
CA TRP A 219 -1.02 11.36 16.31
C TRP A 219 0.28 11.53 15.53
N LYS A 220 1.33 10.88 15.99
CA LYS A 220 2.66 10.85 15.34
C LYS A 220 3.22 9.43 15.41
N TYR A 221 4.03 9.06 14.40
CA TYR A 221 4.89 7.88 14.46
C TYR A 221 5.97 8.04 15.51
#